data_7b397a46a878f2ef68fc5fee84c67ffa
#
_entry.id   7b397a46a878f2ef68fc5fee84c67ffa
#
_cell.length_a   1.000
_cell.length_b   1.000
_cell.length_c   1.000
_cell.angle_alpha   90.00
_cell.angle_beta   90.00
_cell.angle_gamma   90.00
#
_symmetry.space_group_name_H-M   'P 1'
#
loop_
_entity.id
_entity.type
_entity.pdbx_description
1 polymer ?
#
loop_
_entity_poly.entity_id
_entity_poly.type
_entity_poly.pdbx_seq_one_letter_code
_entity_poly.pdbx_strand_id
1 'polypeptide(L)'
;MESDLKKRIEALRIEAEEQTRKGQLDRAAQIQFSELPRLEAELQKMTGTQNGTHQDRGSVEVRIRGLMMDPSTNMPIVVLKDVASDTVMPIWVGIFEANAIALEIEKVAAPRPMTHDLARNLIRNLNARLERVVISELKDDTFYATLWLQQGNDPLVLDARPSDALALALRADCPIYVTEQVMQQAKLNTSGQAEGPTAEQLRVWLEGLNDEDLGRYKM
;
A
#
# COMPACT_ATOMS: atom_id res chain seq x y z
N MET A 1 -3.26 -32.61 -7.36
CA MET A 1 -2.08 -31.73 -7.36
C MET A 1 -2.39 -30.36 -6.76
N GLU A 2 -3.32 -29.55 -7.29
CA GLU A 2 -3.68 -28.25 -6.70
C GLU A 2 -4.21 -28.35 -5.25
N SER A 3 -5.11 -29.29 -5.01
CA SER A 3 -5.67 -29.57 -3.67
C SER A 3 -4.59 -30.02 -2.67
N ASP A 4 -3.57 -30.73 -3.13
CA ASP A 4 -2.50 -31.23 -2.27
C ASP A 4 -1.52 -30.10 -1.90
N LEU A 5 -1.24 -29.18 -2.85
CA LEU A 5 -0.44 -27.97 -2.61
C LEU A 5 -1.14 -27.05 -1.59
N LYS A 6 -2.44 -26.83 -1.74
CA LYS A 6 -3.22 -26.03 -0.77
C LYS A 6 -3.16 -26.63 0.65
N LYS A 7 -3.33 -27.96 0.76
CA LYS A 7 -3.21 -28.66 2.05
C LYS A 7 -1.80 -28.55 2.65
N ARG A 8 -0.78 -28.59 1.81
CA ARG A 8 0.62 -28.49 2.26
C ARG A 8 0.98 -27.08 2.73
N ILE A 9 0.47 -26.05 2.06
CA ILE A 9 0.60 -24.66 2.49
C ILE A 9 -0.06 -24.47 3.85
N GLU A 10 -1.28 -24.97 4.04
CA GLU A 10 -1.99 -24.86 5.31
C GLU A 10 -1.28 -25.59 6.45
N ALA A 11 -0.76 -26.81 6.18
CA ALA A 11 0.03 -27.54 7.15
C ALA A 11 1.31 -26.82 7.58
N LEU A 12 2.00 -26.16 6.65
CA LEU A 12 3.20 -25.38 6.96
C LEU A 12 2.89 -24.10 7.73
N ARG A 13 1.74 -23.46 7.50
CA ARG A 13 1.30 -22.33 8.32
C ARG A 13 1.09 -22.73 9.77
N ILE A 14 0.39 -23.85 10.00
CA ILE A 14 0.19 -24.40 11.33
C ILE A 14 1.53 -24.78 11.98
N GLU A 15 2.44 -25.42 11.22
CA GLU A 15 3.78 -25.75 11.72
C GLU A 15 4.57 -24.50 12.12
N ALA A 16 4.53 -23.43 11.32
CA ALA A 16 5.22 -22.18 11.62
C ALA A 16 4.72 -21.55 12.93
N GLU A 17 3.40 -21.55 13.16
CA GLU A 17 2.82 -21.07 14.41
C GLU A 17 3.24 -21.92 15.62
N GLU A 18 3.24 -23.24 15.47
CA GLU A 18 3.70 -24.15 16.53
C GLU A 18 5.18 -23.97 16.86
N GLN A 19 6.04 -23.81 15.85
CA GLN A 19 7.47 -23.59 16.04
C GLN A 19 7.73 -22.25 16.73
N THR A 20 6.96 -21.22 16.38
CA THR A 20 7.02 -19.91 17.06
C THR A 20 6.64 -20.05 18.54
N ARG A 21 5.58 -20.79 18.86
CA ARG A 21 5.15 -21.05 20.26
C ARG A 21 6.19 -21.87 21.05
N LYS A 22 6.92 -22.77 20.38
CA LYS A 22 7.99 -23.57 20.97
C LYS A 22 9.32 -22.83 21.10
N GLY A 23 9.39 -21.56 20.64
CA GLY A 23 10.61 -20.74 20.64
C GLY A 23 11.65 -21.14 19.61
N GLN A 24 11.29 -21.99 18.65
CA GLN A 24 12.17 -22.43 17.55
C GLN A 24 12.08 -21.43 16.38
N LEU A 25 12.57 -20.23 16.60
CA LEU A 25 12.44 -19.09 15.68
C LEU A 25 13.13 -19.33 14.33
N ASP A 26 14.25 -20.05 14.30
CA ASP A 26 14.98 -20.36 13.05
C ASP A 26 14.13 -21.23 12.12
N ARG A 27 13.47 -22.26 12.66
CA ARG A 27 12.59 -23.13 11.86
C ARG A 27 11.32 -22.38 11.41
N ALA A 28 10.73 -21.58 12.29
CA ALA A 28 9.58 -20.76 11.95
C ALA A 28 9.92 -19.78 10.84
N ALA A 29 11.07 -19.10 10.93
CA ALA A 29 11.58 -18.19 9.89
C ALA A 29 11.84 -18.91 8.56
N GLN A 30 12.45 -20.09 8.58
CA GLN A 30 12.68 -20.89 7.37
C GLN A 30 11.37 -21.24 6.68
N ILE A 31 10.35 -21.66 7.42
CA ILE A 31 9.03 -21.95 6.86
C ILE A 31 8.42 -20.68 6.27
N GLN A 32 8.41 -19.59 7.01
CA GLN A 32 7.72 -18.36 6.68
C GLN A 32 8.36 -17.62 5.49
N PHE A 33 9.71 -17.59 5.43
CA PHE A 33 10.44 -16.80 4.44
C PHE A 33 11.02 -17.62 3.27
N SER A 34 10.98 -18.95 3.33
CA SER A 34 11.52 -19.81 2.27
C SER A 34 10.51 -20.82 1.73
N GLU A 35 9.94 -21.67 2.61
CA GLU A 35 9.12 -22.80 2.17
C GLU A 35 7.72 -22.34 1.70
N LEU A 36 7.03 -21.49 2.48
CA LEU A 36 5.69 -20.99 2.15
C LEU A 36 5.68 -20.18 0.84
N PRO A 37 6.55 -19.16 0.66
CA PRO A 37 6.56 -18.39 -0.58
C PRO A 37 6.84 -19.25 -1.82
N ARG A 38 7.69 -20.28 -1.68
CA ARG A 38 8.00 -21.20 -2.78
C ARG A 38 6.78 -22.02 -3.19
N LEU A 39 6.03 -22.57 -2.24
CA LEU A 39 4.83 -23.38 -2.52
C LEU A 39 3.66 -22.51 -3.01
N GLU A 40 3.54 -21.32 -2.49
CA GLU A 40 2.55 -20.35 -2.96
C GLU A 40 2.83 -19.94 -4.41
N ALA A 41 4.08 -19.69 -4.77
CA ALA A 41 4.50 -19.43 -6.15
C ALA A 41 4.27 -20.64 -7.07
N GLU A 42 4.47 -21.87 -6.59
CA GLU A 42 4.20 -23.09 -7.34
C GLU A 42 2.70 -23.30 -7.56
N LEU A 43 1.88 -23.07 -6.53
CA LEU A 43 0.43 -23.09 -6.64
C LEU A 43 -0.06 -22.06 -7.65
N GLN A 44 0.49 -20.86 -7.62
CA GLN A 44 0.17 -19.77 -8.54
C GLN A 44 0.52 -20.11 -9.99
N LYS A 45 1.66 -20.79 -10.23
CA LYS A 45 2.03 -21.29 -11.56
C LYS A 45 1.09 -22.38 -12.08
N MET A 46 0.59 -23.24 -11.19
CA MET A 46 -0.31 -24.35 -11.56
C MET A 46 -1.77 -23.90 -11.78
N THR A 47 -2.23 -22.88 -11.09
CA THR A 47 -3.59 -22.36 -11.24
C THR A 47 -3.79 -21.53 -12.51
N GLY A 48 -2.72 -21.35 -13.31
CA GLY A 48 -2.82 -20.66 -14.60
C GLY A 48 -3.23 -19.20 -14.49
N THR A 49 -3.10 -18.63 -13.31
CA THR A 49 -3.39 -17.21 -13.10
C THR A 49 -2.30 -16.42 -13.81
N GLN A 50 -2.56 -16.05 -15.05
CA GLN A 50 -1.82 -15.00 -15.72
C GLN A 50 -1.95 -13.75 -14.86
N ASN A 51 -0.93 -13.45 -14.07
CA ASN A 51 -0.83 -12.24 -13.28
C ASN A 51 -0.56 -11.05 -14.21
N GLY A 52 -1.59 -10.61 -14.92
CA GLY A 52 -1.52 -9.45 -15.78
C GLY A 52 -2.84 -8.70 -15.90
N THR A 53 -3.98 -9.36 -15.65
CA THR A 53 -5.28 -8.77 -16.01
C THR A 53 -6.44 -9.05 -15.03
N HIS A 54 -6.23 -9.77 -13.93
CA HIS A 54 -7.36 -10.22 -13.11
C HIS A 54 -7.61 -9.45 -11.80
N GLN A 55 -6.78 -8.48 -11.41
CA GLN A 55 -7.02 -7.69 -10.19
C GLN A 55 -7.47 -6.26 -10.43
N ASP A 56 -7.56 -5.78 -11.66
CA ASP A 56 -8.14 -4.45 -11.96
C ASP A 56 -9.68 -4.44 -11.91
N ARG A 57 -10.35 -5.61 -11.85
CA ARG A 57 -11.82 -5.71 -11.76
C ARG A 57 -12.34 -5.48 -10.34
N GLY A 58 -11.96 -4.45 -9.69
CA GLY A 58 -12.38 -4.12 -8.32
C GLY A 58 -11.40 -3.18 -7.65
N SER A 59 -10.60 -2.48 -8.43
CA SER A 59 -9.69 -1.45 -7.95
C SER A 59 -9.96 -0.12 -8.64
N VAL A 60 -9.91 0.95 -7.89
CA VAL A 60 -10.13 2.32 -8.33
C VAL A 60 -8.78 3.00 -8.45
N GLU A 61 -8.50 3.62 -9.59
CA GLU A 61 -7.31 4.47 -9.73
C GLU A 61 -7.49 5.75 -8.93
N VAL A 62 -6.48 6.10 -8.15
CA VAL A 62 -6.48 7.29 -7.32
C VAL A 62 -5.22 8.12 -7.55
N ARG A 63 -5.32 9.40 -7.22
CA ARG A 63 -4.17 10.32 -7.18
C ARG A 63 -4.05 10.96 -5.82
N ILE A 64 -2.83 11.27 -5.43
CA ILE A 64 -2.59 12.08 -4.23
C ILE A 64 -3.06 13.50 -4.55
N ARG A 65 -4.12 13.95 -3.88
CA ARG A 65 -4.64 15.32 -3.99
C ARG A 65 -3.76 16.30 -3.21
N GLY A 66 -3.24 15.87 -2.07
CA GLY A 66 -2.38 16.69 -1.23
C GLY A 66 -2.10 16.06 0.12
N LEU A 67 -1.36 16.79 0.92
CA LEU A 67 -1.03 16.53 2.31
C LEU A 67 -1.65 17.61 3.18
N MET A 68 -2.13 17.23 4.35
CA MET A 68 -2.69 18.15 5.32
C MET A 68 -2.46 17.65 6.74
N MET A 69 -2.67 18.50 7.71
CA MET A 69 -2.59 18.15 9.13
C MET A 69 -3.99 17.93 9.66
N ASP A 70 -4.21 16.82 10.34
CA ASP A 70 -5.43 16.59 11.10
C ASP A 70 -5.50 17.64 12.24
N PRO A 71 -6.54 18.49 12.28
CA PRO A 71 -6.62 19.57 13.27
C PRO A 71 -6.81 19.07 14.70
N SER A 72 -7.27 17.82 14.88
CA SER A 72 -7.53 17.25 16.22
C SER A 72 -6.33 16.49 16.77
N THR A 73 -5.65 15.70 15.94
CA THR A 73 -4.54 14.84 16.35
C THR A 73 -3.17 15.41 16.00
N ASN A 74 -3.13 16.43 15.14
CA ASN A 74 -1.91 17.00 14.59
C ASN A 74 -1.06 15.98 13.80
N MET A 75 -1.71 14.90 13.31
CA MET A 75 -1.08 13.87 12.48
C MET A 75 -1.22 14.25 11.00
N PRO A 76 -0.19 14.01 10.18
CA PRO A 76 -0.31 14.22 8.74
C PRO A 76 -1.27 13.23 8.09
N ILE A 77 -2.05 13.74 7.15
CA ILE A 77 -2.99 12.97 6.31
C ILE A 77 -2.57 13.12 4.85
N VAL A 78 -2.44 11.98 4.16
CA VAL A 78 -2.39 11.96 2.69
C VAL A 78 -3.83 11.82 2.19
N VAL A 79 -4.26 12.75 1.36
CA VAL A 79 -5.59 12.72 0.75
C VAL A 79 -5.48 12.12 -0.64
N LEU A 80 -6.07 10.94 -0.81
CA LEU A 80 -6.21 10.28 -2.11
C LEU A 80 -7.56 10.67 -2.72
N LYS A 81 -7.58 10.98 -4.02
CA LYS A 81 -8.79 11.27 -4.79
C LYS A 81 -8.93 10.25 -5.91
N ASP A 82 -10.12 9.70 -6.07
CA ASP A 82 -10.51 8.88 -7.22
C ASP A 82 -10.39 9.71 -8.52
N VAL A 83 -9.81 9.11 -9.54
CA VAL A 83 -9.64 9.75 -10.85
C VAL A 83 -10.97 9.92 -11.59
N ALA A 84 -11.91 9.00 -11.38
CA ALA A 84 -13.19 8.94 -12.08
C ALA A 84 -14.36 9.62 -11.32
N SER A 85 -14.18 9.92 -10.02
CA SER A 85 -15.22 10.52 -9.19
C SER A 85 -14.65 11.55 -8.22
N ASP A 86 -15.53 12.21 -7.47
CA ASP A 86 -15.13 13.14 -6.40
C ASP A 86 -14.89 12.44 -5.06
N THR A 87 -14.84 11.12 -5.06
CA THR A 87 -14.56 10.35 -3.85
C THR A 87 -13.14 10.59 -3.37
N VAL A 88 -12.99 10.92 -2.09
CA VAL A 88 -11.70 11.09 -1.44
C VAL A 88 -11.53 10.09 -0.31
N MET A 89 -10.29 9.70 -0.05
CA MET A 89 -9.91 8.79 1.01
C MET A 89 -8.69 9.34 1.76
N PRO A 90 -8.82 9.64 3.05
CA PRO A 90 -7.69 10.04 3.88
C PRO A 90 -6.91 8.82 4.36
N ILE A 91 -5.58 8.94 4.41
CA ILE A 91 -4.68 7.97 5.05
C ILE A 91 -3.79 8.74 6.02
N TRP A 92 -3.89 8.42 7.32
CA TRP A 92 -2.98 8.97 8.32
C TRP A 92 -1.60 8.33 8.17
N VAL A 93 -0.58 9.16 8.18
CA VAL A 93 0.81 8.73 8.00
C VAL A 93 1.71 9.35 9.05
N GLY A 94 2.88 8.77 9.28
CA GLY A 94 3.86 9.36 10.16
C GLY A 94 4.46 10.66 9.58
N ILE A 95 5.00 11.50 10.45
CA ILE A 95 5.54 12.82 10.06
C ILE A 95 6.73 12.70 9.11
N PHE A 96 7.56 11.67 9.28
CA PHE A 96 8.73 11.42 8.41
C PHE A 96 8.31 10.89 7.04
N GLU A 97 7.29 10.05 7.01
CA GLU A 97 6.68 9.51 5.79
C GLU A 97 6.00 10.63 5.00
N ALA A 98 5.22 11.48 5.68
CA ALA A 98 4.60 12.66 5.08
C ALA A 98 5.65 13.58 4.45
N ASN A 99 6.76 13.84 5.16
CA ASN A 99 7.86 14.64 4.63
C ASN A 99 8.48 14.01 3.37
N ALA A 100 8.66 12.68 3.35
CA ALA A 100 9.18 11.99 2.17
C ALA A 100 8.25 12.10 0.96
N ILE A 101 6.93 12.10 1.17
CA ILE A 101 5.92 12.34 0.14
C ILE A 101 5.93 13.80 -0.31
N ALA A 102 5.93 14.74 0.64
CA ALA A 102 5.93 16.17 0.37
C ALA A 102 7.12 16.60 -0.51
N LEU A 103 8.34 16.17 -0.16
CA LEU A 103 9.54 16.48 -0.94
C LEU A 103 9.42 16.04 -2.40
N GLU A 104 8.78 14.89 -2.67
CA GLU A 104 8.59 14.43 -4.03
C GLU A 104 7.49 15.21 -4.76
N ILE A 105 6.39 15.56 -4.07
CA ILE A 105 5.35 16.41 -4.64
C ILE A 105 5.91 17.79 -5.01
N GLU A 106 6.70 18.39 -4.12
CA GLU A 106 7.34 19.69 -4.35
C GLU A 106 8.55 19.65 -5.29
N LYS A 107 8.95 18.43 -5.71
CA LYS A 107 10.14 18.20 -6.53
C LYS A 107 11.42 18.80 -5.91
N VAL A 108 11.50 18.77 -4.59
CA VAL A 108 12.68 19.22 -3.85
C VAL A 108 13.77 18.14 -3.90
N ALA A 109 14.86 18.44 -4.57
CA ALA A 109 15.97 17.51 -4.67
C ALA A 109 16.83 17.55 -3.40
N ALA A 110 17.00 16.41 -2.74
CA ALA A 110 17.96 16.26 -1.66
C ALA A 110 19.38 16.13 -2.23
N PRO A 111 20.43 16.63 -1.52
CA PRO A 111 21.82 16.52 -1.97
C PRO A 111 22.32 15.08 -2.12
N ARG A 112 21.70 14.14 -1.42
CA ARG A 112 21.97 12.71 -1.48
C ARG A 112 20.64 11.95 -1.54
N PRO A 113 20.60 10.76 -2.21
CA PRO A 113 19.41 9.94 -2.24
C PRO A 113 18.91 9.64 -0.83
N MET A 114 17.64 9.93 -0.57
CA MET A 114 16.94 9.53 0.65
C MET A 114 16.48 8.07 0.56
N THR A 115 15.87 7.53 1.62
CA THR A 115 15.51 6.11 1.71
C THR A 115 14.66 5.62 0.53
N HIS A 116 13.62 6.37 0.15
CA HIS A 116 12.77 5.98 -0.98
C HIS A 116 13.46 6.18 -2.33
N ASP A 117 14.37 7.15 -2.46
CA ASP A 117 15.21 7.31 -3.66
C ASP A 117 16.17 6.13 -3.80
N LEU A 118 16.77 5.71 -2.68
CA LEU A 118 17.63 4.53 -2.65
C LEU A 118 16.85 3.27 -3.03
N ALA A 119 15.66 3.07 -2.46
CA ALA A 119 14.80 1.92 -2.78
C ALA A 119 14.43 1.89 -4.28
N ARG A 120 13.98 3.03 -4.85
CA ARG A 120 13.74 3.15 -6.30
C ARG A 120 15.00 2.83 -7.11
N ASN A 121 16.16 3.33 -6.70
CA ASN A 121 17.41 3.08 -7.40
C ASN A 121 17.82 1.60 -7.33
N LEU A 122 17.60 0.93 -6.19
CA LEU A 122 17.81 -0.52 -6.04
C LEU A 122 16.91 -1.31 -6.99
N ILE A 123 15.61 -1.01 -7.02
CA ILE A 123 14.66 -1.64 -7.95
C ILE A 123 15.17 -1.52 -9.39
N ARG A 124 15.53 -0.32 -9.82
CA ARG A 124 16.03 -0.08 -11.19
C ARG A 124 17.35 -0.80 -11.48
N ASN A 125 18.30 -0.78 -10.53
CA ASN A 125 19.60 -1.44 -10.73
C ASN A 125 19.52 -2.97 -10.72
N LEU A 126 18.45 -3.52 -10.12
CA LEU A 126 18.12 -4.94 -10.19
C LEU A 126 17.35 -5.33 -11.47
N ASN A 127 17.27 -4.40 -12.45
CA ASN A 127 16.51 -4.56 -13.69
C ASN A 127 15.02 -4.87 -13.46
N ALA A 128 14.47 -4.35 -12.36
CA ALA A 128 13.05 -4.39 -12.07
C ALA A 128 12.42 -3.01 -12.29
N ARG A 129 11.11 -2.99 -12.51
CA ARG A 129 10.31 -1.77 -12.64
C ARG A 129 9.10 -1.86 -11.72
N LEU A 130 8.83 -0.81 -10.99
CA LEU A 130 7.57 -0.67 -10.26
C LEU A 130 6.49 -0.28 -11.26
N GLU A 131 5.50 -1.15 -11.45
CA GLU A 131 4.43 -0.95 -12.43
C GLU A 131 3.23 -0.22 -11.84
N ARG A 132 2.88 -0.57 -10.60
CA ARG A 132 1.77 0.03 -9.86
C ARG A 132 1.89 -0.23 -8.38
N VAL A 133 1.12 0.53 -7.63
CA VAL A 133 0.90 0.36 -6.19
C VAL A 133 -0.58 0.13 -5.94
N VAL A 134 -0.90 -0.77 -5.02
CA VAL A 134 -2.30 -1.06 -4.66
C VAL A 134 -2.45 -0.97 -3.14
N ILE A 135 -3.35 -0.11 -2.66
CA ILE A 135 -3.85 -0.16 -1.28
C ILE A 135 -4.87 -1.29 -1.24
N SER A 136 -4.47 -2.42 -0.69
CA SER A 136 -5.10 -3.71 -0.91
C SER A 136 -6.09 -4.13 0.18
N GLU A 137 -5.87 -3.71 1.42
CA GLU A 137 -6.65 -4.16 2.57
C GLU A 137 -6.72 -3.06 3.64
N LEU A 138 -7.83 -3.04 4.38
CA LEU A 138 -7.98 -2.32 5.65
C LEU A 138 -8.41 -3.35 6.71
N LYS A 139 -7.54 -3.60 7.68
CA LYS A 139 -7.76 -4.56 8.75
C LYS A 139 -7.31 -3.96 10.08
N ASP A 140 -8.17 -4.06 11.08
CA ASP A 140 -7.92 -3.53 12.43
C ASP A 140 -7.41 -2.07 12.39
N ASP A 141 -8.12 -1.21 11.62
CA ASP A 141 -7.80 0.20 11.35
C ASP A 141 -6.41 0.44 10.72
N THR A 142 -5.80 -0.61 10.20
CA THR A 142 -4.49 -0.56 9.53
C THR A 142 -4.65 -0.81 8.03
N PHE A 143 -4.19 0.15 7.22
CA PHE A 143 -4.12 -0.03 5.78
C PHE A 143 -2.89 -0.82 5.37
N TYR A 144 -3.07 -1.73 4.42
CA TYR A 144 -2.02 -2.51 3.78
C TYR A 144 -1.87 -2.10 2.33
N ALA A 145 -0.66 -2.18 1.82
CA ALA A 145 -0.37 -1.88 0.42
C ALA A 145 0.55 -2.92 -0.19
N THR A 146 0.49 -3.06 -1.50
CA THR A 146 1.37 -3.92 -2.28
C THR A 146 2.04 -3.16 -3.40
N LEU A 147 3.33 -3.45 -3.61
CA LEU A 147 4.11 -2.99 -4.74
C LEU A 147 4.11 -4.07 -5.81
N TRP A 148 3.68 -3.72 -6.99
CA TRP A 148 3.70 -4.59 -8.15
C TRP A 148 4.89 -4.25 -9.02
N LEU A 149 5.85 -5.15 -9.07
CA LEU A 149 7.08 -4.98 -9.84
C LEU A 149 7.15 -6.00 -10.97
N GLN A 150 7.85 -5.62 -12.01
CA GLN A 150 8.20 -6.50 -13.12
C GLN A 150 9.71 -6.58 -13.22
N GLN A 151 10.26 -7.81 -13.18
CA GLN A 151 11.67 -8.09 -13.41
C GLN A 151 11.80 -9.03 -14.62
N GLY A 152 12.20 -8.49 -15.76
CA GLY A 152 12.14 -9.24 -17.01
C GLY A 152 10.70 -9.68 -17.31
N ASN A 153 10.45 -11.00 -17.35
CA ASN A 153 9.12 -11.58 -17.53
C ASN A 153 8.46 -12.04 -16.23
N ASP A 154 9.12 -11.85 -15.10
CA ASP A 154 8.64 -12.34 -13.81
C ASP A 154 7.97 -11.20 -13.03
N PRO A 155 6.66 -11.31 -12.75
CA PRO A 155 5.97 -10.37 -11.86
C PRO A 155 6.35 -10.67 -10.40
N LEU A 156 6.58 -9.63 -9.62
CA LEU A 156 6.87 -9.68 -8.20
C LEU A 156 5.88 -8.80 -7.45
N VAL A 157 5.32 -9.31 -6.37
CA VAL A 157 4.42 -8.55 -5.50
C VAL A 157 5.04 -8.50 -4.11
N LEU A 158 5.23 -7.29 -3.59
CA LEU A 158 5.82 -7.07 -2.28
C LEU A 158 4.83 -6.35 -1.37
N ASP A 159 4.76 -6.79 -0.12
CA ASP A 159 4.04 -6.07 0.93
C ASP A 159 4.76 -4.77 1.30
N ALA A 160 3.99 -3.72 1.58
CA ALA A 160 4.52 -2.43 1.96
C ALA A 160 3.52 -1.65 2.83
N ARG A 161 4.03 -0.74 3.66
CA ARG A 161 3.15 0.24 4.27
C ARG A 161 2.60 1.20 3.21
N PRO A 162 1.35 1.68 3.33
CA PRO A 162 0.77 2.63 2.38
C PRO A 162 1.64 3.86 2.13
N SER A 163 2.21 4.44 3.19
CA SER A 163 3.09 5.61 3.09
C SER A 163 4.34 5.36 2.24
N ASP A 164 5.00 4.20 2.41
CA ASP A 164 6.18 3.83 1.63
C ASP A 164 5.80 3.55 0.17
N ALA A 165 4.67 2.88 -0.03
CA ALA A 165 4.14 2.59 -1.35
C ALA A 165 3.81 3.88 -2.12
N LEU A 166 3.14 4.84 -1.50
CA LEU A 166 2.82 6.15 -2.07
C LEU A 166 4.10 6.95 -2.40
N ALA A 167 5.06 6.98 -1.46
CA ALA A 167 6.34 7.66 -1.66
C ALA A 167 7.15 7.08 -2.82
N LEU A 168 7.08 5.75 -3.02
CA LEU A 168 7.71 5.07 -4.15
C LEU A 168 6.96 5.27 -5.45
N ALA A 169 5.61 5.26 -5.43
CA ALA A 169 4.78 5.50 -6.61
C ALA A 169 5.07 6.87 -7.23
N LEU A 170 5.14 7.92 -6.40
CA LEU A 170 5.49 9.27 -6.86
C LEU A 170 6.87 9.33 -7.52
N ARG A 171 7.86 8.60 -6.96
CA ARG A 171 9.24 8.57 -7.47
C ARG A 171 9.42 7.72 -8.71
N ALA A 172 8.58 6.70 -8.85
CA ALA A 172 8.60 5.79 -10.00
C ALA A 172 7.68 6.26 -11.13
N ASP A 173 6.85 7.27 -10.86
CA ASP A 173 5.81 7.78 -11.77
C ASP A 173 4.88 6.65 -12.24
N CYS A 174 4.39 5.84 -11.28
CA CYS A 174 3.50 4.74 -11.56
C CYS A 174 2.10 4.97 -10.93
N PRO A 175 1.05 4.36 -11.50
CA PRO A 175 -0.31 4.54 -11.01
C PRO A 175 -0.51 3.93 -9.62
N ILE A 176 -1.44 4.53 -8.88
CA ILE A 176 -1.85 4.12 -7.54
C ILE A 176 -3.30 3.64 -7.64
N TYR A 177 -3.56 2.47 -7.08
CA TYR A 177 -4.90 1.88 -7.01
C TYR A 177 -5.32 1.65 -5.56
N VAL A 178 -6.62 1.65 -5.33
CA VAL A 178 -7.26 1.26 -4.07
C VAL A 178 -8.31 0.22 -4.40
N THR A 179 -8.37 -0.89 -3.67
CA THR A 179 -9.44 -1.87 -3.89
C THR A 179 -10.80 -1.25 -3.54
N GLU A 180 -11.85 -1.62 -4.28
CA GLU A 180 -13.21 -1.14 -4.01
C GLU A 180 -13.65 -1.44 -2.57
N GLN A 181 -13.23 -2.59 -2.05
CA GLN A 181 -13.51 -2.99 -0.67
C GLN A 181 -12.91 -1.99 0.32
N VAL A 182 -11.64 -1.61 0.16
CA VAL A 182 -10.97 -0.62 1.02
C VAL A 182 -11.63 0.74 0.87
N MET A 183 -11.97 1.14 -0.35
CA MET A 183 -12.65 2.41 -0.60
C MET A 183 -14.02 2.48 0.10
N GLN A 184 -14.77 1.37 0.12
CA GLN A 184 -16.06 1.28 0.81
C GLN A 184 -15.88 1.27 2.33
N GLN A 185 -14.94 0.47 2.86
CA GLN A 185 -14.65 0.39 4.29
C GLN A 185 -14.14 1.70 4.85
N ALA A 186 -13.27 2.39 4.14
CA ALA A 186 -12.77 3.70 4.55
C ALA A 186 -13.91 4.73 4.66
N LYS A 187 -14.91 4.69 3.76
CA LYS A 187 -16.12 5.51 3.86
C LYS A 187 -16.95 5.19 5.11
N LEU A 188 -17.06 3.92 5.49
CA LEU A 188 -17.84 3.48 6.65
C LEU A 188 -17.14 3.83 7.97
N ASN A 189 -15.83 3.64 8.05
CA ASN A 189 -15.05 3.95 9.26
C ASN A 189 -14.97 5.46 9.53
N THR A 190 -14.99 6.26 8.49
CA THR A 190 -15.13 7.72 8.62
C THR A 190 -16.49 8.11 9.22
N SER A 191 -17.47 7.21 9.26
CA SER A 191 -18.83 7.45 9.76
C SER A 191 -19.06 7.04 11.23
N GLY A 192 -18.12 6.37 11.91
CA GLY A 192 -18.44 5.61 13.13
C GLY A 192 -17.56 5.74 14.36
N GLN A 193 -16.47 6.49 14.39
CA GLN A 193 -15.58 6.51 15.57
C GLN A 193 -15.60 7.84 16.34
N ALA A 194 -15.87 7.73 17.64
CA ALA A 194 -16.22 8.79 18.58
C ALA A 194 -15.06 9.52 19.26
N GLU A 195 -13.83 9.52 18.72
CA GLU A 195 -12.70 10.30 19.28
C GLU A 195 -11.88 11.10 18.25
N GLY A 196 -12.32 11.13 16.99
CA GLY A 196 -11.79 11.99 15.93
C GLY A 196 -12.90 12.86 15.36
N PRO A 197 -12.60 13.78 14.43
CA PRO A 197 -13.64 14.51 13.73
C PRO A 197 -14.59 13.49 13.10
N THR A 198 -15.90 13.66 13.31
CA THR A 198 -16.90 12.75 12.73
C THR A 198 -16.74 12.73 11.22
N ALA A 199 -17.11 11.62 10.58
CA ALA A 199 -17.08 11.49 9.13
C ALA A 199 -17.75 12.67 8.41
N GLU A 200 -18.84 13.14 8.97
CA GLU A 200 -19.56 14.32 8.47
C GLU A 200 -18.68 15.58 8.56
N GLN A 201 -17.97 15.77 9.65
CA GLN A 201 -17.04 16.90 9.85
C GLN A 201 -15.82 16.76 8.94
N LEU A 202 -15.26 15.55 8.80
CA LEU A 202 -14.16 15.29 7.89
C LEU A 202 -14.58 15.45 6.42
N ARG A 203 -15.78 15.00 6.07
CA ARG A 203 -16.36 15.15 4.74
C ARG A 203 -16.66 16.60 4.41
N VAL A 204 -17.34 17.32 5.29
CA VAL A 204 -17.63 18.76 5.14
C VAL A 204 -16.33 19.55 5.04
N TRP A 205 -15.33 19.18 5.85
CA TRP A 205 -14.02 19.79 5.83
C TRP A 205 -13.24 19.45 4.54
N LEU A 206 -13.25 18.18 4.09
CA LEU A 206 -12.63 17.76 2.83
C LEU A 206 -13.33 18.37 1.60
N GLU A 207 -14.67 18.50 1.63
CA GLU A 207 -15.45 19.15 0.57
C GLU A 207 -15.29 20.69 0.57
N GLY A 208 -15.01 21.28 1.75
CA GLY A 208 -14.76 22.70 1.92
C GLY A 208 -13.32 23.15 1.61
N LEU A 209 -12.40 22.21 1.39
CA LEU A 209 -11.01 22.53 1.09
C LEU A 209 -10.86 23.13 -0.30
N ASN A 210 -10.42 24.37 -0.32
CA ASN A 210 -9.96 25.03 -1.52
C ASN A 210 -8.52 24.60 -1.84
N ASP A 211 -8.12 24.78 -3.09
CA ASP A 211 -6.74 24.50 -3.54
C ASP A 211 -5.66 25.26 -2.72
N GLU A 212 -6.05 26.34 -2.05
CA GLU A 212 -5.18 27.13 -1.17
C GLU A 212 -4.94 26.47 0.19
N ASP A 213 -5.93 25.71 0.71
CA ASP A 213 -5.84 24.99 1.99
C ASP A 213 -4.97 23.74 1.90
N LEU A 214 -4.78 23.21 0.69
CA LEU A 214 -3.90 22.07 0.43
C LEU A 214 -2.42 22.47 0.35
N GLY A 215 -2.10 23.72 0.71
CA GLY A 215 -0.77 24.26 0.64
C GLY A 215 -0.26 24.43 -0.81
N ARG A 216 1.03 24.66 -0.98
CA ARG A 216 1.66 24.83 -2.30
C ARG A 216 1.84 23.51 -3.05
N TYR A 217 1.23 22.42 -2.61
CA TYR A 217 1.34 21.07 -3.16
C TYR A 217 0.37 20.89 -4.34
N LYS A 218 0.49 21.70 -5.38
CA LYS A 218 -0.21 21.48 -6.64
C LYS A 218 0.56 20.48 -7.49
N MET A 219 -0.09 19.38 -7.85
CA MET A 219 0.37 18.54 -8.97
C MET A 219 -0.09 19.15 -10.28
#